data_9f747afde2d167aefdc6e2654fb5c2b7
#
_entry.id   9f747afde2d167aefdc6e2654fb5c2b7
#
_cell.length_a   1.000
_cell.length_b   1.000
_cell.length_c   1.000
_cell.angle_alpha   90.00
_cell.angle_beta   90.00
_cell.angle_gamma   90.00
#
_symmetry.space_group_name_H-M   'P 1'
#
loop_
_entity.id
_entity.type
_entity.pdbx_description
1 polymer ?
#
loop_
_entity_poly.entity_id
_entity_poly.type
_entity_poly.pdbx_seq_one_letter_code
_entity_poly.pdbx_strand_id
1 'polypeptide(L)'
;MKKSLAIIPVALPVAALLITVSPLGRLLLSPLECQLKRWNLSVSIPTTKPVAPLIPIKKAPFPCCEGDTSCFDEQIWGDNSQQADRKILLSSIDNSLRYLQTKGAENTYKRYSVPGIDRERVIKSLQRFRQLLMSSKSAAELNQAVAEEFVFYQSVGNDKKGKVLFTAYFEPLYIASRQQTAEYRYPIYAIPPDLKDWKRPHPTRLDLEGADGLQGGEGKLKGLELFWFKSRLEPYIMQIQGSAKLRLLDGTQTSVGFAGNVAHNDQSIGKALIDDGELPSSGVTMPTILEYFEKDPKKLDVYIPRDPSFVFFQENKGAPAQGSIQVGLSAERSIATDKSLMPPGALALIRGHFPFATDSGDMKHRTVSRYVLDQDAGGAIKTAGRVDY
;
A
#
# COMPACT_ATOMS: atom_id res chain seq x y z
N MET A 1 12.70 -0.98 -20.40
CA MET A 1 13.12 -0.13 -19.28
C MET A 1 12.72 -0.85 -18.00
N LYS A 2 13.71 -1.42 -17.32
CA LYS A 2 13.49 -2.16 -16.05
C LYS A 2 13.33 -1.11 -14.94
N LYS A 3 12.14 -0.96 -14.39
CA LYS A 3 11.96 -0.21 -13.14
C LYS A 3 12.22 -1.19 -12.00
N SER A 4 13.35 -1.03 -11.34
CA SER A 4 13.68 -1.80 -10.12
C SER A 4 12.86 -1.30 -8.95
N LEU A 5 12.19 -2.21 -8.27
CA LEU A 5 11.55 -1.96 -6.98
C LEU A 5 12.57 -2.23 -5.88
N ALA A 6 12.85 -1.23 -5.09
CA ALA A 6 13.66 -1.39 -3.89
C ALA A 6 12.75 -1.46 -2.67
N ILE A 7 12.80 -2.56 -1.93
CA ILE A 7 12.28 -2.60 -0.55
C ILE A 7 13.35 -1.97 0.33
N ILE A 8 13.03 -0.84 0.93
CA ILE A 8 13.96 -0.11 1.76
C ILE A 8 13.52 -0.24 3.21
N PRO A 9 14.35 -0.79 4.10
CA PRO A 9 14.14 -0.61 5.51
C PRO A 9 14.60 0.80 5.88
N VAL A 10 13.70 1.77 5.86
CA VAL A 10 13.98 3.09 6.38
C VAL A 10 13.17 3.32 7.63
N ALA A 11 13.88 3.33 8.74
CA ALA A 11 13.38 3.76 10.02
C ALA A 11 13.36 5.28 10.05
N LEU A 12 12.24 5.91 9.74
CA LEU A 12 11.96 7.28 10.17
C LEU A 12 10.46 7.46 10.42
N PRO A 13 10.11 8.29 11.40
CA PRO A 13 8.77 8.27 11.97
C PRO A 13 7.78 9.10 11.18
N VAL A 14 6.53 8.74 11.33
CA VAL A 14 5.33 9.57 11.31
C VAL A 14 4.45 9.46 10.08
N ALA A 15 3.38 8.69 10.22
CA ALA A 15 2.13 8.94 9.51
C ALA A 15 1.18 9.75 10.42
N ALA A 16 0.64 10.85 9.95
CA ALA A 16 -0.34 11.67 10.66
C ALA A 16 -1.67 11.69 9.92
N LEU A 17 -2.76 11.43 10.63
CA LEU A 17 -4.11 11.49 10.11
C LEU A 17 -4.75 12.85 10.41
N LEU A 18 -5.44 13.45 9.43
CA LEU A 18 -5.97 14.80 9.52
C LEU A 18 -7.46 14.85 9.84
N ILE A 19 -7.84 15.56 10.90
CA ILE A 19 -9.24 15.76 11.30
C ILE A 19 -9.45 17.21 11.81
N THR A 20 -10.48 17.88 11.34
CA THR A 20 -10.73 19.32 11.58
C THR A 20 -11.18 19.73 12.98
N VAL A 21 -10.69 20.84 13.52
CA VAL A 21 -11.39 21.81 14.40
C VAL A 21 -10.53 23.10 14.57
N SER A 22 -11.17 24.28 14.55
CA SER A 22 -10.64 25.65 14.49
C SER A 22 -9.98 26.20 15.77
N PRO A 23 -9.60 27.51 15.82
CA PRO A 23 -8.43 28.15 15.19
C PRO A 23 -7.41 28.74 16.20
N LEU A 24 -6.33 29.31 15.67
CA LEU A 24 -5.37 30.30 16.20
C LEU A 24 -3.94 29.88 16.55
N GLY A 25 -3.00 30.55 15.90
CA GLY A 25 -1.65 30.82 16.40
C GLY A 25 -0.47 30.53 15.46
N ARG A 26 0.07 31.56 14.81
CA ARG A 26 1.33 31.55 14.06
C ARG A 26 2.53 31.38 14.97
N LEU A 27 3.47 30.47 14.63
CA LEU A 27 4.84 30.50 15.17
C LEU A 27 5.80 29.95 14.09
N LEU A 28 6.58 30.85 13.51
CA LEU A 28 7.79 30.52 12.77
C LEU A 28 8.93 30.29 13.78
N LEU A 29 9.60 29.17 13.70
CA LEU A 29 10.74 28.83 14.58
C LEU A 29 12.06 29.16 13.88
N SER A 30 13.07 29.58 14.66
CA SER A 30 14.41 29.84 14.13
C SER A 30 15.09 28.54 13.64
N PRO A 31 16.05 28.62 12.68
CA PRO A 31 16.70 27.45 12.10
C PRO A 31 17.34 26.49 13.13
N LEU A 32 17.84 27.02 14.24
CA LEU A 32 18.51 26.23 15.29
C LEU A 32 17.52 25.46 16.16
N GLU A 33 16.38 26.04 16.49
CA GLU A 33 15.30 25.38 17.25
C GLU A 33 14.63 24.29 16.47
N CYS A 34 14.60 24.43 15.14
CA CYS A 34 14.03 23.43 14.25
C CYS A 34 14.89 22.17 14.15
N GLN A 35 16.22 22.31 14.14
CA GLN A 35 17.14 21.16 14.16
C GLN A 35 17.12 20.39 15.49
N LEU A 36 17.02 21.08 16.62
CA LEU A 36 16.99 20.45 17.95
C LEU A 36 15.63 19.76 18.23
N LYS A 37 14.53 20.25 17.66
CA LYS A 37 13.20 19.63 17.82
C LYS A 37 12.94 18.41 16.92
N ARG A 38 13.81 18.15 15.94
CA ARG A 38 13.75 16.96 15.08
C ARG A 38 13.85 15.63 15.82
N TRP A 39 14.39 15.59 17.05
CA TRP A 39 14.81 14.35 17.71
C TRP A 39 14.20 14.09 19.11
N ASN A 40 13.40 14.98 19.67
CA ASN A 40 12.89 14.85 21.04
C ASN A 40 11.35 14.94 21.12
N LEU A 41 10.65 13.92 20.63
CA LEU A 41 9.28 13.62 21.02
C LEU A 41 9.29 12.42 21.98
N SER A 42 9.68 12.62 23.22
CA SER A 42 9.44 11.66 24.29
C SER A 42 8.01 11.84 24.81
N VAL A 43 7.12 10.95 24.39
CA VAL A 43 5.80 10.80 24.98
C VAL A 43 5.90 9.76 26.09
N SER A 44 5.78 10.19 27.35
CA SER A 44 5.66 9.29 28.49
C SER A 44 4.26 8.69 28.50
N ILE A 45 4.16 7.37 28.32
CA ILE A 45 2.87 6.64 28.28
C ILE A 45 2.70 5.87 29.59
N PRO A 46 1.60 6.06 30.37
CA PRO A 46 1.29 5.23 31.51
C PRO A 46 0.82 3.83 31.06
N THR A 47 1.38 2.81 31.66
CA THR A 47 1.22 1.39 31.29
C THR A 47 0.03 0.75 31.98
N THR A 48 -1.20 0.77 31.42
CA THR A 48 -2.26 -0.21 31.84
C THR A 48 -3.47 -0.31 30.91
N LYS A 49 -3.60 0.50 29.85
CA LYS A 49 -4.69 0.32 28.84
C LYS A 49 -4.09 -0.03 27.49
N PRO A 50 -4.78 -0.82 26.65
CA PRO A 50 -4.35 -1.00 25.26
C PRO A 50 -4.16 0.40 24.62
N VAL A 51 -2.95 0.66 24.16
CA VAL A 51 -2.61 1.96 23.54
C VAL A 51 -3.42 2.05 22.23
N ALA A 52 -4.21 3.10 22.08
CA ALA A 52 -4.91 3.35 20.83
C ALA A 52 -3.91 3.42 19.67
N PRO A 53 -4.21 2.86 18.48
CA PRO A 53 -3.29 2.83 17.36
C PRO A 53 -2.93 4.22 16.82
N LEU A 54 -3.80 5.19 17.08
CA LEU A 54 -3.65 6.60 16.71
C LEU A 54 -3.85 7.48 17.94
N ILE A 55 -2.95 8.43 18.15
CA ILE A 55 -3.01 9.39 19.25
C ILE A 55 -3.08 10.82 18.70
N PRO A 56 -3.95 11.70 19.26
CA PRO A 56 -3.99 13.09 18.85
C PRO A 56 -2.71 13.83 19.27
N ILE A 57 -2.17 14.66 18.37
CA ILE A 57 -1.03 15.50 18.66
C ILE A 57 -1.42 16.98 18.59
N LYS A 58 -0.84 17.79 19.49
CA LYS A 58 -1.22 19.20 19.65
C LYS A 58 -0.63 20.14 18.60
N LYS A 59 0.35 19.68 17.83
CA LYS A 59 1.04 20.50 16.81
C LYS A 59 1.12 19.72 15.51
N ALA A 60 1.18 20.45 14.40
CA ALA A 60 1.45 19.85 13.10
C ALA A 60 2.72 18.99 13.18
N PRO A 61 2.70 17.75 12.63
CA PRO A 61 3.75 16.76 12.86
C PRO A 61 5.09 17.16 12.25
N PHE A 62 5.10 18.02 11.24
CA PHE A 62 6.29 18.43 10.50
C PHE A 62 6.36 19.96 10.44
N PRO A 63 6.91 20.61 11.48
CA PRO A 63 7.17 22.05 11.40
C PRO A 63 8.14 22.30 10.25
N CYS A 64 7.76 23.17 9.33
CA CYS A 64 8.62 23.61 8.25
C CYS A 64 9.63 24.61 8.78
N CYS A 65 10.90 24.32 8.58
CA CYS A 65 11.98 25.26 8.79
C CYS A 65 12.15 26.11 7.54
N GLU A 66 12.63 27.33 7.69
CA GLU A 66 12.95 28.19 6.55
C GLU A 66 13.91 27.48 5.58
N GLY A 67 13.50 27.37 4.31
CA GLY A 67 14.25 26.66 3.27
C GLY A 67 14.12 25.13 3.25
N ASP A 68 13.42 24.49 4.20
CA ASP A 68 13.13 23.04 4.17
C ASP A 68 11.77 22.76 3.55
N THR A 69 11.75 22.40 2.28
CA THR A 69 10.53 22.05 1.55
C THR A 69 10.07 20.61 1.76
N SER A 70 10.90 19.77 2.40
CA SER A 70 10.58 18.36 2.64
C SER A 70 9.36 18.12 3.56
N CYS A 71 8.87 19.15 4.23
CA CYS A 71 7.63 19.13 5.01
C CYS A 71 6.38 19.34 4.16
N PHE A 72 6.53 19.78 2.90
CA PHE A 72 5.43 20.02 1.97
C PHE A 72 5.26 18.82 1.02
N ASP A 73 4.04 18.67 0.53
CA ASP A 73 3.76 17.77 -0.60
C ASP A 73 3.90 18.59 -1.91
N GLU A 74 5.13 18.71 -2.39
CA GLU A 74 5.42 19.48 -3.58
C GLU A 74 4.96 18.79 -4.87
N GLN A 75 4.80 17.47 -4.86
CA GLN A 75 4.34 16.73 -6.02
C GLN A 75 2.94 17.18 -6.49
N ILE A 76 2.12 17.73 -5.59
CA ILE A 76 0.81 18.27 -5.96
C ILE A 76 0.94 19.33 -7.05
N TRP A 77 1.97 20.17 -6.98
CA TRP A 77 2.25 21.21 -7.99
C TRP A 77 3.27 20.80 -9.04
N GLY A 78 4.04 19.75 -8.76
CA GLY A 78 5.11 19.27 -9.59
C GLY A 78 6.41 20.07 -9.41
N ASP A 79 7.51 19.50 -9.85
CA ASP A 79 8.82 20.11 -9.90
C ASP A 79 9.52 19.78 -11.22
N ASN A 80 10.81 20.14 -11.36
CA ASN A 80 11.60 19.86 -12.56
C ASN A 80 11.79 18.35 -12.82
N SER A 81 11.54 17.50 -11.84
CA SER A 81 11.74 16.04 -11.90
C SER A 81 10.44 15.25 -11.92
N GLN A 82 9.30 15.86 -11.50
CA GLN A 82 8.02 15.19 -11.38
C GLN A 82 6.86 16.05 -11.87
N GLN A 83 5.99 15.42 -12.65
CA GLN A 83 4.77 16.07 -13.13
C GLN A 83 3.78 16.28 -11.99
N ALA A 84 3.08 17.43 -12.00
CA ALA A 84 2.03 17.74 -11.03
C ALA A 84 0.92 16.69 -11.03
N ASP A 85 0.51 16.22 -9.83
CA ASP A 85 -0.48 15.17 -9.68
C ASP A 85 -1.74 15.57 -8.89
N ARG A 86 -1.98 16.88 -8.74
CA ARG A 86 -3.13 17.44 -8.03
C ARG A 86 -4.47 16.83 -8.46
N LYS A 87 -4.65 16.53 -9.75
CA LYS A 87 -5.86 15.90 -10.27
C LYS A 87 -6.00 14.47 -9.78
N ILE A 88 -4.89 13.75 -9.65
CA ILE A 88 -4.86 12.38 -9.13
C ILE A 88 -5.27 12.39 -7.65
N LEU A 89 -4.71 13.28 -6.84
CA LEU A 89 -5.08 13.41 -5.43
C LEU A 89 -6.56 13.78 -5.26
N LEU A 90 -7.10 14.72 -6.06
CA LEU A 90 -8.53 15.04 -6.05
C LEU A 90 -9.39 13.84 -6.38
N SER A 91 -9.03 13.05 -7.41
CA SER A 91 -9.75 11.82 -7.76
C SER A 91 -9.70 10.79 -6.63
N SER A 92 -8.57 10.63 -5.97
CA SER A 92 -8.42 9.72 -4.81
C SER A 92 -9.29 10.15 -3.63
N ILE A 93 -9.39 11.47 -3.36
CA ILE A 93 -10.31 12.00 -2.36
C ILE A 93 -11.77 11.69 -2.73
N ASP A 94 -12.16 11.93 -3.98
CA ASP A 94 -13.51 11.65 -4.47
C ASP A 94 -13.85 10.14 -4.39
N ASN A 95 -12.87 9.26 -4.64
CA ASN A 95 -12.99 7.81 -4.42
C ASN A 95 -13.28 7.49 -2.95
N SER A 96 -12.51 8.06 -2.02
CA SER A 96 -12.74 7.87 -0.57
C SER A 96 -14.10 8.42 -0.13
N LEU A 97 -14.52 9.58 -0.62
CA LEU A 97 -15.83 10.16 -0.32
C LEU A 97 -16.97 9.24 -0.81
N ARG A 98 -16.85 8.63 -2.01
CA ARG A 98 -17.84 7.65 -2.50
C ARG A 98 -17.91 6.42 -1.59
N TYR A 99 -16.76 5.85 -1.22
CA TYR A 99 -16.71 4.74 -0.26
C TYR A 99 -17.42 5.08 1.04
N LEU A 100 -17.13 6.24 1.62
CA LEU A 100 -17.70 6.68 2.89
C LEU A 100 -19.23 6.85 2.87
N GLN A 101 -19.86 6.95 1.69
CA GLN A 101 -21.32 6.94 1.55
C GLN A 101 -21.94 5.53 1.56
N THR A 102 -21.13 4.47 1.49
CA THR A 102 -21.62 3.10 1.41
C THR A 102 -22.07 2.57 2.78
N LYS A 103 -22.97 1.57 2.73
CA LYS A 103 -23.38 0.81 3.94
C LYS A 103 -22.20 0.04 4.56
N GLY A 104 -21.25 -0.40 3.72
CA GLY A 104 -20.01 -1.05 4.17
C GLY A 104 -19.18 -0.13 5.07
N ALA A 105 -18.96 1.11 4.64
CA ALA A 105 -18.27 2.13 5.44
C ALA A 105 -19.02 2.42 6.74
N GLU A 106 -20.34 2.60 6.69
CA GLU A 106 -21.15 2.81 7.91
C GLU A 106 -20.93 1.70 8.93
N ASN A 107 -21.01 0.44 8.48
CA ASN A 107 -20.83 -0.72 9.36
C ASN A 107 -19.39 -0.82 9.90
N THR A 108 -18.38 -0.45 9.11
CA THR A 108 -16.98 -0.43 9.53
C THR A 108 -16.76 0.60 10.62
N TYR A 109 -17.23 1.83 10.41
CA TYR A 109 -17.05 2.93 11.36
C TYR A 109 -17.87 2.79 12.65
N LYS A 110 -18.99 2.05 12.65
CA LYS A 110 -19.71 1.68 13.90
C LYS A 110 -18.84 0.84 14.85
N ARG A 111 -17.87 0.10 14.32
CA ARG A 111 -16.95 -0.75 15.10
C ARG A 111 -15.57 -0.11 15.29
N TYR A 112 -15.33 1.03 14.68
CA TYR A 112 -14.06 1.72 14.78
C TYR A 112 -13.93 2.43 16.11
N SER A 113 -12.86 2.12 16.87
CA SER A 113 -12.79 2.42 18.30
C SER A 113 -11.83 3.56 18.67
N VAL A 114 -11.17 4.20 17.70
CA VAL A 114 -10.26 5.33 18.02
C VAL A 114 -11.08 6.56 18.41
N PRO A 115 -10.93 7.08 19.63
CA PRO A 115 -11.72 8.22 20.10
C PRO A 115 -11.54 9.46 19.19
N GLY A 116 -12.65 10.08 18.87
CA GLY A 116 -12.69 11.30 18.05
C GLY A 116 -12.54 11.04 16.55
N ILE A 117 -12.50 9.79 16.09
CA ILE A 117 -12.50 9.43 14.67
C ILE A 117 -13.78 8.63 14.38
N ASP A 118 -14.72 9.26 13.71
CA ASP A 118 -15.94 8.66 13.19
C ASP A 118 -16.09 8.94 11.68
N ARG A 119 -17.06 8.28 11.05
CA ARG A 119 -17.29 8.40 9.61
C ARG A 119 -17.60 9.82 9.18
N GLU A 120 -18.47 10.52 9.93
CA GLU A 120 -18.91 11.88 9.59
C GLU A 120 -17.73 12.87 9.65
N ARG A 121 -16.90 12.73 10.68
CA ARG A 121 -15.71 13.55 10.82
C ARG A 121 -14.70 13.31 9.69
N VAL A 122 -14.51 12.06 9.27
CA VAL A 122 -13.65 11.75 8.13
C VAL A 122 -14.21 12.36 6.84
N ILE A 123 -15.52 12.27 6.60
CA ILE A 123 -16.17 12.91 5.44
C ILE A 123 -15.93 14.42 5.47
N LYS A 124 -16.21 15.11 6.57
CA LYS A 124 -16.00 16.55 6.72
C LYS A 124 -14.54 16.95 6.50
N SER A 125 -13.61 16.15 7.02
CA SER A 125 -12.17 16.39 6.84
C SER A 125 -11.77 16.28 5.36
N LEU A 126 -12.22 15.26 4.66
CA LEU A 126 -11.94 15.10 3.23
C LEU A 126 -12.56 16.24 2.40
N GLN A 127 -13.80 16.62 2.67
CA GLN A 127 -14.47 17.71 1.99
C GLN A 127 -13.71 19.02 2.20
N ARG A 128 -13.29 19.31 3.43
CA ARG A 128 -12.53 20.53 3.74
C ARG A 128 -11.15 20.51 3.11
N PHE A 129 -10.41 19.40 3.21
CA PHE A 129 -9.11 19.26 2.56
C PHE A 129 -9.22 19.43 1.04
N ARG A 130 -10.26 18.85 0.43
CA ARG A 130 -10.53 19.02 -1.01
C ARG A 130 -10.71 20.48 -1.40
N GLN A 131 -11.44 21.27 -0.58
CA GLN A 131 -11.61 22.71 -0.81
C GLN A 131 -10.28 23.46 -0.71
N LEU A 132 -9.50 23.20 0.36
CA LEU A 132 -8.17 23.78 0.54
C LEU A 132 -7.23 23.43 -0.62
N LEU A 133 -7.21 22.16 -1.02
CA LEU A 133 -6.43 21.70 -2.16
C LEU A 133 -6.81 22.44 -3.45
N MET A 134 -8.09 22.74 -3.67
CA MET A 134 -8.56 23.48 -4.85
C MET A 134 -8.24 24.97 -4.80
N SER A 135 -8.26 25.60 -3.63
CA SER A 135 -8.05 27.03 -3.47
C SER A 135 -6.58 27.43 -3.31
N SER A 136 -5.75 26.55 -2.74
CA SER A 136 -4.32 26.86 -2.50
C SER A 136 -3.53 26.99 -3.79
N LYS A 137 -2.65 27.95 -3.83
CA LYS A 137 -1.77 28.26 -4.99
C LYS A 137 -0.39 27.62 -4.87
N SER A 138 -0.01 27.14 -3.67
CA SER A 138 1.28 26.54 -3.41
C SER A 138 1.20 25.45 -2.32
N ALA A 139 2.23 24.61 -2.23
CA ALA A 139 2.37 23.61 -1.19
C ALA A 139 2.46 24.24 0.21
N ALA A 140 3.14 25.37 0.32
CA ALA A 140 3.25 26.13 1.58
C ALA A 140 1.89 26.68 2.04
N GLU A 141 1.10 27.25 1.15
CA GLU A 141 -0.25 27.76 1.46
C GLU A 141 -1.17 26.63 1.93
N LEU A 142 -1.19 25.49 1.21
CA LEU A 142 -1.96 24.33 1.62
C LEU A 142 -1.52 23.82 3.00
N ASN A 143 -0.21 23.68 3.21
CA ASN A 143 0.32 23.18 4.47
C ASN A 143 -0.02 24.10 5.65
N GLN A 144 0.04 25.41 5.45
CA GLN A 144 -0.36 26.38 6.46
C GLN A 144 -1.85 26.24 6.81
N ALA A 145 -2.73 26.20 5.81
CA ALA A 145 -4.17 26.07 6.03
C ALA A 145 -4.51 24.74 6.74
N VAL A 146 -3.85 23.65 6.36
CA VAL A 146 -4.02 22.35 7.00
C VAL A 146 -3.53 22.40 8.46
N ALA A 147 -2.40 23.02 8.74
CA ALA A 147 -1.87 23.15 10.11
C ALA A 147 -2.78 23.98 11.02
N GLU A 148 -3.50 24.96 10.47
CA GLU A 148 -4.43 25.81 11.20
C GLU A 148 -5.80 25.17 11.44
N GLU A 149 -6.28 24.35 10.49
CA GLU A 149 -7.66 23.86 10.50
C GLU A 149 -7.81 22.39 10.95
N PHE A 150 -6.72 21.60 10.97
CA PHE A 150 -6.81 20.16 11.22
C PHE A 150 -6.16 19.75 12.54
N VAL A 151 -6.77 18.76 13.19
CA VAL A 151 -6.17 18.01 14.29
C VAL A 151 -5.49 16.78 13.70
N PHE A 152 -4.22 16.59 14.04
CA PHE A 152 -3.43 15.45 13.60
C PHE A 152 -3.52 14.31 14.60
N TYR A 153 -3.62 13.09 14.07
CA TYR A 153 -3.48 11.85 14.82
C TYR A 153 -2.23 11.12 14.33
N GLN A 154 -1.32 10.85 15.25
CA GLN A 154 -0.09 10.15 14.94
C GLN A 154 -0.25 8.66 15.19
N SER A 155 0.22 7.82 14.25
CA SER A 155 0.39 6.39 14.51
C SER A 155 1.38 6.16 15.65
N VAL A 156 1.03 5.26 16.56
CA VAL A 156 1.95 4.83 17.62
C VAL A 156 3.15 4.03 17.10
N GLY A 157 3.08 3.57 15.85
CA GLY A 157 4.13 2.78 15.22
C GLY A 157 4.31 1.39 15.84
N ASN A 158 5.38 0.71 15.43
CA ASN A 158 5.73 -0.62 15.95
C ASN A 158 6.42 -0.55 17.32
N ASP A 159 7.03 0.57 17.64
CA ASP A 159 7.80 0.81 18.87
C ASP A 159 7.05 1.62 19.92
N LYS A 160 5.77 1.94 19.67
CA LYS A 160 4.95 2.85 20.48
C LYS A 160 5.51 4.29 20.58
N LYS A 161 6.43 4.63 19.68
CA LYS A 161 7.06 5.96 19.56
C LYS A 161 6.85 6.57 18.17
N GLY A 162 6.05 5.91 17.32
CA GLY A 162 5.73 6.39 15.99
C GLY A 162 6.60 5.82 14.86
N LYS A 163 7.41 4.77 15.11
CA LYS A 163 8.21 4.14 14.05
C LYS A 163 7.32 3.34 13.11
N VAL A 164 7.24 3.77 11.86
CA VAL A 164 6.48 3.11 10.79
C VAL A 164 7.43 2.54 9.75
N LEU A 165 7.23 1.28 9.38
CA LEU A 165 7.90 0.65 8.26
C LEU A 165 7.09 0.91 7.00
N PHE A 166 7.71 1.57 6.03
CA PHE A 166 7.16 1.75 4.69
C PHE A 166 7.72 0.69 3.75
N THR A 167 6.83 0.08 2.97
CA THR A 167 7.15 -0.70 1.79
C THR A 167 6.35 -0.14 0.62
N ALA A 168 6.59 -0.66 -0.57
CA ALA A 168 5.86 -0.25 -1.76
C ALA A 168 5.31 -1.46 -2.49
N TYR A 169 4.12 -1.34 -3.02
CA TYR A 169 3.54 -2.29 -3.96
C TYR A 169 3.42 -1.64 -5.35
N PHE A 170 3.28 -2.47 -6.37
CA PHE A 170 3.19 -1.98 -7.74
C PHE A 170 2.27 -2.87 -8.56
N GLU A 171 1.74 -2.33 -9.63
CA GLU A 171 0.96 -3.09 -10.59
C GLU A 171 1.89 -3.55 -11.73
N PRO A 172 2.30 -4.84 -11.76
CA PRO A 172 3.18 -5.36 -12.79
C PRO A 172 2.49 -5.37 -14.16
N LEU A 173 3.30 -5.31 -15.23
CA LEU A 173 2.85 -5.53 -16.60
C LEU A 173 3.47 -6.82 -17.12
N TYR A 174 2.62 -7.79 -17.47
CA TYR A 174 3.04 -9.06 -18.04
C TYR A 174 2.47 -9.29 -19.43
N ILE A 175 3.12 -10.17 -20.20
CA ILE A 175 2.58 -10.72 -21.44
C ILE A 175 1.84 -12.01 -21.09
N ALA A 176 0.59 -12.13 -21.53
CA ALA A 176 -0.27 -13.26 -21.19
C ALA A 176 -1.00 -13.82 -22.40
N SER A 177 -1.40 -15.07 -22.30
CA SER A 177 -2.26 -15.74 -23.28
C SER A 177 -3.67 -15.99 -22.70
N ARG A 178 -4.71 -15.88 -23.53
CA ARG A 178 -6.08 -16.32 -23.17
C ARG A 178 -6.26 -17.83 -23.24
N GLN A 179 -5.30 -18.54 -23.82
CA GLN A 179 -5.35 -19.97 -23.99
C GLN A 179 -4.03 -20.59 -23.56
N GLN A 180 -4.11 -21.79 -23.01
CA GLN A 180 -2.91 -22.59 -22.73
C GLN A 180 -2.17 -22.91 -24.02
N THR A 181 -0.86 -22.78 -24.01
CA THR A 181 0.03 -23.17 -25.10
C THR A 181 1.24 -23.93 -24.53
N ALA A 182 2.09 -24.46 -25.39
CA ALA A 182 3.33 -25.10 -24.95
C ALA A 182 4.25 -24.14 -24.17
N GLU A 183 4.17 -22.84 -24.45
CA GLU A 183 4.99 -21.80 -23.84
C GLU A 183 4.29 -21.12 -22.64
N TYR A 184 2.98 -20.81 -22.78
CA TYR A 184 2.16 -20.18 -21.76
C TYR A 184 1.38 -21.26 -20.99
N ARG A 185 1.94 -21.71 -19.87
CA ARG A 185 1.49 -22.91 -19.16
C ARG A 185 0.91 -22.64 -17.77
N TYR A 186 1.29 -21.55 -17.13
CA TYR A 186 0.97 -21.25 -15.74
C TYR A 186 -0.21 -20.30 -15.65
N PRO A 187 -1.40 -20.76 -15.21
CA PRO A 187 -2.59 -19.91 -15.17
C PRO A 187 -2.74 -19.12 -13.89
N ILE A 188 -3.53 -18.03 -14.00
CA ILE A 188 -4.27 -17.47 -12.87
C ILE A 188 -5.73 -17.86 -12.98
N TYR A 189 -6.43 -17.87 -11.85
CA TYR A 189 -7.76 -18.43 -11.74
C TYR A 189 -8.78 -17.40 -11.27
N ALA A 190 -10.01 -17.50 -11.80
CA ALA A 190 -11.17 -16.85 -11.25
C ALA A 190 -11.53 -17.39 -9.86
N ILE A 191 -12.25 -16.60 -9.07
CA ILE A 191 -12.75 -17.05 -7.79
C ILE A 191 -13.74 -18.21 -7.96
N PRO A 192 -13.54 -19.36 -7.28
CA PRO A 192 -14.54 -20.43 -7.28
C PRO A 192 -15.88 -19.93 -6.74
N PRO A 193 -16.98 -20.19 -7.44
CA PRO A 193 -18.32 -19.72 -7.02
C PRO A 193 -18.76 -20.31 -5.67
N ASP A 194 -18.21 -21.46 -5.30
CA ASP A 194 -18.47 -22.18 -4.06
C ASP A 194 -17.41 -21.95 -2.98
N LEU A 195 -16.46 -21.03 -3.16
CA LEU A 195 -15.36 -20.79 -2.21
C LEU A 195 -15.83 -20.58 -0.77
N LYS A 196 -16.96 -19.88 -0.60
CA LYS A 196 -17.58 -19.63 0.72
C LYS A 196 -18.02 -20.92 1.44
N ASP A 197 -18.32 -21.97 0.68
CA ASP A 197 -18.82 -23.25 1.16
C ASP A 197 -17.70 -24.30 1.38
N TRP A 198 -16.44 -23.92 1.06
CA TRP A 198 -15.31 -24.80 1.27
C TRP A 198 -15.08 -25.08 2.77
N LYS A 199 -14.84 -26.34 3.09
CA LYS A 199 -14.51 -26.76 4.45
C LYS A 199 -13.19 -26.13 4.92
N ARG A 200 -13.17 -25.71 6.18
CA ARG A 200 -11.93 -25.22 6.80
C ARG A 200 -11.17 -26.36 7.49
N PRO A 201 -9.81 -26.37 7.45
CA PRO A 201 -8.99 -25.41 6.70
C PRO A 201 -9.22 -25.55 5.19
N HIS A 202 -9.14 -24.44 4.45
CA HIS A 202 -9.21 -24.48 2.99
C HIS A 202 -8.04 -25.29 2.42
N PRO A 203 -8.11 -25.82 1.18
CA PRO A 203 -6.97 -26.36 0.47
C PRO A 203 -5.82 -25.33 0.41
N THR A 204 -4.60 -25.81 0.56
CA THR A 204 -3.40 -24.98 0.39
C THR A 204 -3.09 -24.79 -1.09
N ARG A 205 -2.15 -23.90 -1.40
CA ARG A 205 -1.58 -23.76 -2.75
C ARG A 205 -1.16 -25.11 -3.33
N LEU A 206 -0.43 -25.90 -2.54
CA LEU A 206 0.04 -27.22 -2.96
C LEU A 206 -1.12 -28.16 -3.33
N ASP A 207 -2.21 -28.13 -2.56
CA ASP A 207 -3.41 -28.93 -2.81
C ASP A 207 -4.19 -28.45 -4.06
N LEU A 208 -4.09 -27.17 -4.41
CA LEU A 208 -4.83 -26.56 -5.51
C LEU A 208 -4.11 -26.67 -6.86
N GLU A 209 -2.80 -26.41 -6.90
CA GLU A 209 -2.07 -26.33 -8.17
C GLU A 209 -0.90 -27.34 -8.30
N GLY A 210 -0.64 -28.14 -7.23
CA GLY A 210 0.47 -29.07 -7.20
C GLY A 210 1.83 -28.42 -6.98
N ALA A 211 2.87 -29.24 -6.83
CA ALA A 211 4.22 -28.77 -6.59
C ALA A 211 4.79 -27.98 -7.78
N ASP A 212 4.41 -28.33 -8.99
CA ASP A 212 4.86 -27.74 -10.24
C ASP A 212 3.96 -26.55 -10.73
N GLY A 213 2.82 -26.31 -10.06
CA GLY A 213 1.87 -25.26 -10.44
C GLY A 213 1.02 -25.57 -11.68
N LEU A 214 0.96 -26.84 -12.13
CA LEU A 214 0.29 -27.23 -13.37
C LEU A 214 -0.94 -28.13 -13.16
N GLN A 215 -1.25 -28.49 -11.91
CA GLN A 215 -2.30 -29.49 -11.61
C GLN A 215 -3.66 -28.84 -11.31
N GLY A 216 -3.78 -27.53 -11.31
CA GLY A 216 -5.02 -26.81 -10.95
C GLY A 216 -6.19 -27.13 -11.90
N GLY A 217 -5.92 -27.36 -13.19
CA GLY A 217 -6.93 -27.73 -14.18
C GLY A 217 -7.56 -29.12 -14.00
N GLU A 218 -7.03 -29.95 -13.10
CA GLU A 218 -7.57 -31.29 -12.83
C GLU A 218 -8.45 -31.34 -11.56
N GLY A 219 -8.40 -30.29 -10.72
CA GLY A 219 -9.04 -30.25 -9.41
C GLY A 219 -10.17 -29.22 -9.31
N LYS A 220 -10.21 -28.55 -8.14
CA LYS A 220 -11.22 -27.52 -7.81
C LYS A 220 -11.16 -26.27 -8.67
N LEU A 221 -10.06 -26.06 -9.37
CA LEU A 221 -9.82 -24.87 -10.20
C LEU A 221 -10.10 -25.13 -11.68
N LYS A 222 -10.53 -26.32 -12.05
CA LYS A 222 -10.84 -26.72 -13.44
C LYS A 222 -11.90 -25.80 -14.06
N GLY A 223 -11.57 -25.18 -15.19
CA GLY A 223 -12.46 -24.29 -15.94
C GLY A 223 -12.54 -22.87 -15.37
N LEU A 224 -11.69 -22.55 -14.38
CA LEU A 224 -11.61 -21.22 -13.79
C LEU A 224 -10.38 -20.44 -14.27
N GLU A 225 -9.61 -20.99 -15.21
CA GLU A 225 -8.40 -20.37 -15.76
C GLU A 225 -8.78 -19.10 -16.53
N LEU A 226 -8.14 -17.97 -16.19
CA LEU A 226 -8.38 -16.66 -16.84
C LEU A 226 -7.34 -16.35 -17.92
N PHE A 227 -6.08 -16.49 -17.55
CA PHE A 227 -4.92 -16.16 -18.39
C PHE A 227 -3.76 -17.08 -18.05
N TRP A 228 -2.91 -17.37 -19.03
CA TRP A 228 -1.71 -18.20 -18.89
C TRP A 228 -0.44 -17.39 -19.10
N PHE A 229 0.60 -17.77 -18.38
CA PHE A 229 1.91 -17.09 -18.33
C PHE A 229 3.04 -18.07 -18.66
N LYS A 230 4.21 -17.54 -19.07
CA LYS A 230 5.39 -18.35 -19.40
C LYS A 230 6.11 -18.86 -18.17
N SER A 231 6.25 -18.04 -17.15
CA SER A 231 6.94 -18.34 -15.91
C SER A 231 5.94 -18.50 -14.76
N ARG A 232 6.14 -19.52 -13.93
CA ARG A 232 5.37 -19.70 -12.68
C ARG A 232 5.52 -18.54 -11.72
N LEU A 233 6.65 -17.82 -11.79
CA LEU A 233 6.92 -16.67 -10.95
C LEU A 233 5.95 -15.50 -11.22
N GLU A 234 5.49 -15.33 -12.47
CA GLU A 234 4.59 -14.24 -12.85
C GLU A 234 3.22 -14.34 -12.14
N PRO A 235 2.46 -15.45 -12.21
CA PRO A 235 1.25 -15.64 -11.41
C PRO A 235 1.48 -15.48 -9.90
N TYR A 236 2.59 -16.00 -9.38
CA TYR A 236 2.89 -15.92 -7.96
C TYR A 236 3.11 -14.46 -7.50
N ILE A 237 3.90 -13.68 -8.25
CA ILE A 237 4.08 -12.25 -7.95
C ILE A 237 2.76 -11.48 -8.06
N MET A 238 1.91 -11.81 -9.05
CA MET A 238 0.58 -11.22 -9.16
C MET A 238 -0.29 -11.51 -7.94
N GLN A 239 -0.22 -12.70 -7.36
CA GLN A 239 -0.94 -13.05 -6.15
C GLN A 239 -0.45 -12.23 -4.93
N ILE A 240 0.85 -11.93 -4.85
CA ILE A 240 1.41 -11.05 -3.81
C ILE A 240 0.95 -9.60 -4.01
N GLN A 241 0.94 -9.11 -5.28
CA GLN A 241 0.59 -7.71 -5.58
C GLN A 241 -0.93 -7.47 -5.64
N GLY A 242 -1.73 -8.50 -5.86
CA GLY A 242 -3.19 -8.44 -5.93
C GLY A 242 -3.76 -7.91 -7.25
N SER A 243 -2.93 -7.42 -8.17
CA SER A 243 -3.35 -6.93 -9.49
C SER A 243 -2.22 -6.99 -10.51
N ALA A 244 -2.56 -6.91 -11.80
CA ALA A 244 -1.60 -6.75 -12.89
C ALA A 244 -2.26 -6.14 -14.13
N LYS A 245 -1.45 -5.47 -14.94
CA LYS A 245 -1.75 -5.14 -16.33
C LYS A 245 -1.25 -6.27 -17.23
N LEU A 246 -2.06 -6.63 -18.21
CA LEU A 246 -1.73 -7.70 -19.15
C LEU A 246 -1.71 -7.16 -20.57
N ARG A 247 -0.64 -7.49 -21.30
CA ARG A 247 -0.60 -7.37 -22.76
C ARG A 247 -0.81 -8.75 -23.33
N LEU A 248 -1.86 -8.95 -24.08
CA LEU A 248 -2.19 -10.24 -24.68
C LEU A 248 -1.39 -10.47 -25.96
N LEU A 249 -1.31 -11.75 -26.39
CA LEU A 249 -0.58 -12.13 -27.60
C LEU A 249 -1.14 -11.51 -28.87
N ASP A 250 -2.41 -11.15 -28.88
CA ASP A 250 -3.07 -10.43 -29.98
C ASP A 250 -2.81 -8.91 -29.98
N GLY A 251 -1.97 -8.42 -29.03
CA GLY A 251 -1.65 -7.01 -28.86
C GLY A 251 -2.65 -6.20 -28.04
N THR A 252 -3.80 -6.78 -27.67
CA THR A 252 -4.77 -6.11 -26.80
C THR A 252 -4.26 -5.98 -25.37
N GLN A 253 -4.81 -5.05 -24.61
CA GLN A 253 -4.46 -4.85 -23.20
C GLN A 253 -5.68 -5.04 -22.32
N THR A 254 -5.47 -5.66 -21.17
CA THR A 254 -6.47 -5.80 -20.12
C THR A 254 -5.79 -5.66 -18.75
N SER A 255 -6.55 -5.81 -17.68
CA SER A 255 -6.03 -5.87 -16.32
C SER A 255 -6.79 -6.91 -15.51
N VAL A 256 -6.15 -7.40 -14.48
CA VAL A 256 -6.76 -8.29 -13.49
C VAL A 256 -6.59 -7.70 -12.10
N GLY A 257 -7.54 -8.00 -11.22
CA GLY A 257 -7.52 -7.57 -9.83
C GLY A 257 -7.98 -8.67 -8.91
N PHE A 258 -7.67 -8.50 -7.63
CA PHE A 258 -8.04 -9.41 -6.56
C PHE A 258 -9.55 -9.68 -6.54
N ALA A 259 -9.95 -10.95 -6.48
CA ALA A 259 -11.34 -11.37 -6.35
C ALA A 259 -11.62 -12.11 -5.03
N GLY A 260 -10.59 -12.70 -4.42
CA GLY A 260 -10.68 -13.44 -3.17
C GLY A 260 -9.46 -14.31 -2.95
N ASN A 261 -9.40 -14.95 -1.79
CA ASN A 261 -8.30 -15.85 -1.45
C ASN A 261 -8.77 -17.01 -0.54
N VAL A 262 -7.97 -18.05 -0.47
CA VAL A 262 -8.15 -19.12 0.51
C VAL A 262 -7.90 -18.60 1.93
N ALA A 263 -8.45 -19.30 2.93
CA ALA A 263 -8.34 -18.89 4.35
C ALA A 263 -7.01 -19.37 4.97
N HIS A 264 -5.91 -19.04 4.33
CA HIS A 264 -4.55 -19.23 4.86
C HIS A 264 -3.83 -17.89 4.94
N ASN A 265 -2.90 -17.77 5.88
CA ASN A 265 -1.99 -16.62 5.95
C ASN A 265 -0.86 -16.81 4.96
N ASP A 266 -0.42 -15.71 4.35
CA ASP A 266 0.72 -15.70 3.45
C ASP A 266 2.01 -16.11 4.19
N GLN A 267 2.83 -16.91 3.55
CA GLN A 267 4.19 -17.23 3.99
C GLN A 267 5.20 -16.71 2.99
N SER A 268 6.02 -15.77 3.45
CA SER A 268 7.01 -15.12 2.60
C SER A 268 8.06 -16.11 2.09
N ILE A 269 8.14 -16.29 0.77
CA ILE A 269 9.23 -17.08 0.16
C ILE A 269 10.59 -16.42 0.38
N GLY A 270 10.67 -15.09 0.49
CA GLY A 270 11.91 -14.41 0.85
C GLY A 270 12.40 -14.81 2.24
N LYS A 271 11.47 -14.97 3.20
CA LYS A 271 11.82 -15.52 4.52
C LYS A 271 12.27 -16.97 4.42
N ALA A 272 11.58 -17.80 3.65
CA ALA A 272 11.98 -19.20 3.47
C ALA A 272 13.38 -19.33 2.86
N LEU A 273 13.73 -18.48 1.89
CA LEU A 273 15.08 -18.42 1.31
C LEU A 273 16.14 -18.01 2.32
N ILE A 274 15.83 -17.07 3.23
CA ILE A 274 16.73 -16.68 4.32
C ILE A 274 16.90 -17.83 5.33
N ASP A 275 15.79 -18.43 5.74
CA ASP A 275 15.80 -19.52 6.73
C ASP A 275 16.57 -20.74 6.22
N ASP A 276 16.55 -21.01 4.92
CA ASP A 276 17.32 -22.09 4.27
C ASP A 276 18.79 -21.69 3.98
N GLY A 277 19.19 -20.44 4.24
CA GLY A 277 20.56 -19.95 3.97
C GLY A 277 20.87 -19.64 2.50
N GLU A 278 19.86 -19.61 1.63
CA GLU A 278 20.00 -19.31 0.20
C GLU A 278 20.19 -17.82 -0.07
N LEU A 279 19.66 -16.96 0.80
CA LEU A 279 19.84 -15.52 0.76
C LEU A 279 20.31 -14.99 2.14
N PRO A 280 21.05 -13.87 2.16
CA PRO A 280 21.53 -13.28 3.41
C PRO A 280 20.34 -12.81 4.26
N SER A 281 20.53 -12.76 5.60
CA SER A 281 19.49 -12.33 6.56
C SER A 281 19.11 -10.86 6.47
N SER A 282 19.84 -10.06 5.70
CA SER A 282 19.60 -8.63 5.51
C SER A 282 19.77 -8.22 4.04
N GLY A 283 19.05 -7.18 3.63
CA GLY A 283 19.13 -6.64 2.26
C GLY A 283 18.35 -7.43 1.22
N VAL A 284 17.53 -8.41 1.62
CA VAL A 284 16.66 -9.15 0.70
C VAL A 284 15.53 -8.24 0.23
N THR A 285 15.44 -8.07 -1.07
CA THR A 285 14.44 -7.25 -1.76
C THR A 285 13.73 -8.08 -2.82
N MET A 286 12.60 -7.59 -3.36
CA MET A 286 11.94 -8.28 -4.47
C MET A 286 12.88 -8.49 -5.68
N PRO A 287 13.68 -7.52 -6.13
CA PRO A 287 14.68 -7.77 -7.18
C PRO A 287 15.66 -8.90 -6.85
N THR A 288 16.13 -9.00 -5.60
CA THR A 288 17.03 -10.08 -5.18
C THR A 288 16.36 -11.46 -5.27
N ILE A 289 15.08 -11.54 -4.87
CA ILE A 289 14.28 -12.76 -4.97
C ILE A 289 14.06 -13.15 -6.44
N LEU A 290 13.70 -12.18 -7.29
CA LEU A 290 13.51 -12.41 -8.72
C LEU A 290 14.78 -12.92 -9.37
N GLU A 291 15.92 -12.26 -9.11
CA GLU A 291 17.24 -12.67 -9.63
C GLU A 291 17.63 -14.10 -9.19
N TYR A 292 17.32 -14.45 -7.94
CA TYR A 292 17.57 -15.82 -7.43
C TYR A 292 16.83 -16.87 -8.26
N PHE A 293 15.54 -16.67 -8.52
CA PHE A 293 14.72 -17.61 -9.29
C PHE A 293 14.98 -17.54 -10.80
N GLU A 294 15.41 -16.40 -11.33
CA GLU A 294 15.85 -16.30 -12.73
C GLU A 294 17.10 -17.17 -12.99
N LYS A 295 18.01 -17.29 -12.01
CA LYS A 295 19.20 -18.14 -12.09
C LYS A 295 18.89 -19.65 -12.03
N ASP A 296 17.91 -20.02 -11.23
CA ASP A 296 17.47 -21.42 -11.10
C ASP A 296 15.92 -21.52 -10.98
N PRO A 297 15.21 -21.54 -12.13
CA PRO A 297 13.76 -21.62 -12.14
C PRO A 297 13.18 -22.90 -11.49
N LYS A 298 13.96 -23.98 -11.37
CA LYS A 298 13.50 -25.21 -10.70
C LYS A 298 13.25 -25.03 -9.21
N LYS A 299 13.91 -24.05 -8.61
CA LYS A 299 13.69 -23.69 -7.20
C LYS A 299 12.28 -23.13 -6.94
N LEU A 300 11.58 -22.62 -7.98
CA LEU A 300 10.17 -22.20 -7.85
C LEU A 300 9.27 -23.34 -7.37
N ASP A 301 9.52 -24.57 -7.84
CA ASP A 301 8.74 -25.76 -7.45
C ASP A 301 9.01 -26.21 -6.02
N VAL A 302 10.11 -25.74 -5.42
CA VAL A 302 10.46 -25.99 -4.02
C VAL A 302 9.88 -24.93 -3.09
N TYR A 303 9.95 -23.64 -3.49
CA TYR A 303 9.65 -22.52 -2.60
C TYR A 303 8.21 -22.04 -2.71
N ILE A 304 7.62 -21.93 -3.90
CA ILE A 304 6.24 -21.44 -4.06
C ILE A 304 5.22 -22.31 -3.29
N PRO A 305 5.30 -23.66 -3.29
CA PRO A 305 4.35 -24.48 -2.53
C PRO A 305 4.43 -24.33 -1.00
N ARG A 306 5.50 -23.73 -0.47
CA ARG A 306 5.62 -23.45 0.97
C ARG A 306 4.69 -22.31 1.45
N ASP A 307 4.26 -21.44 0.52
CA ASP A 307 3.22 -20.45 0.81
C ASP A 307 1.83 -21.10 0.63
N PRO A 308 1.09 -21.38 1.71
CA PRO A 308 -0.21 -22.05 1.61
C PRO A 308 -1.31 -21.13 1.07
N SER A 309 -1.08 -19.81 1.01
CA SER A 309 -2.04 -18.83 0.51
C SER A 309 -2.23 -18.99 -1.00
N PHE A 310 -3.45 -18.73 -1.48
CA PHE A 310 -3.78 -18.72 -2.89
C PHE A 310 -4.79 -17.62 -3.19
N VAL A 311 -4.48 -16.76 -4.17
CA VAL A 311 -5.30 -15.61 -4.55
C VAL A 311 -5.99 -15.88 -5.88
N PHE A 312 -7.27 -15.53 -5.93
CA PHE A 312 -8.12 -15.56 -7.12
C PHE A 312 -8.29 -14.17 -7.70
N PHE A 313 -8.49 -14.12 -9.02
CA PHE A 313 -8.54 -12.87 -9.77
C PHE A 313 -9.88 -12.70 -10.51
N GLN A 314 -10.13 -11.48 -10.93
CA GLN A 314 -11.15 -11.13 -11.92
C GLN A 314 -10.53 -10.24 -13.00
N GLU A 315 -11.04 -10.35 -14.22
CA GLU A 315 -10.64 -9.45 -15.30
C GLU A 315 -11.33 -8.09 -15.12
N ASN A 316 -10.53 -7.01 -15.08
CA ASN A 316 -11.00 -5.64 -14.89
C ASN A 316 -11.10 -4.83 -16.20
N LYS A 317 -10.79 -5.45 -17.36
CA LYS A 317 -10.87 -4.82 -18.69
C LYS A 317 -10.17 -3.47 -18.80
N GLY A 318 -8.99 -3.35 -18.18
CA GLY A 318 -8.18 -2.13 -18.17
C GLY A 318 -8.57 -1.09 -17.11
N ALA A 319 -9.56 -1.36 -16.27
CA ALA A 319 -9.85 -0.51 -15.13
C ALA A 319 -8.68 -0.53 -14.11
N PRO A 320 -8.47 0.54 -13.32
CA PRO A 320 -7.48 0.56 -12.26
C PRO A 320 -7.65 -0.58 -11.27
N ALA A 321 -6.54 -0.98 -10.63
CA ALA A 321 -6.59 -1.89 -9.49
C ALA A 321 -7.58 -1.38 -8.44
N GLN A 322 -8.37 -2.29 -7.88
CA GLN A 322 -9.35 -2.00 -6.84
C GLN A 322 -8.74 -2.26 -5.47
N GLY A 323 -8.78 -1.25 -4.60
CA GLY A 323 -8.37 -1.42 -3.22
C GLY A 323 -9.41 -2.17 -2.37
N SER A 324 -9.03 -2.52 -1.16
CA SER A 324 -9.87 -3.28 -0.22
C SER A 324 -11.19 -2.60 0.14
N ILE A 325 -11.27 -1.28 -0.01
CA ILE A 325 -12.51 -0.50 0.17
C ILE A 325 -13.32 -0.34 -1.14
N GLN A 326 -13.00 -1.14 -2.16
CA GLN A 326 -13.71 -1.18 -3.45
C GLN A 326 -13.70 0.15 -4.21
N VAL A 327 -12.55 0.82 -4.20
CA VAL A 327 -12.30 2.02 -5.02
C VAL A 327 -11.05 1.83 -5.86
N GLY A 328 -10.99 2.51 -7.01
CA GLY A 328 -9.79 2.50 -7.85
C GLY A 328 -8.61 3.14 -7.11
N LEU A 329 -7.49 2.43 -7.09
CA LEU A 329 -6.24 2.90 -6.50
C LEU A 329 -5.54 3.89 -7.42
N SER A 330 -4.85 4.84 -6.83
CA SER A 330 -4.03 5.83 -7.53
C SER A 330 -2.58 5.69 -7.09
N ALA A 331 -1.68 5.53 -8.05
CA ALA A 331 -0.24 5.47 -7.77
C ALA A 331 0.18 6.70 -6.96
N GLU A 332 1.02 6.49 -5.95
CA GLU A 332 1.57 7.51 -5.06
C GLU A 332 0.53 8.31 -4.24
N ARG A 333 -0.76 7.95 -4.33
CA ARG A 333 -1.86 8.62 -3.59
C ARG A 333 -2.75 7.67 -2.80
N SER A 334 -2.64 6.35 -3.03
CA SER A 334 -3.31 5.33 -2.24
C SER A 334 -2.30 4.56 -1.40
N ILE A 335 -2.65 4.25 -0.15
CA ILE A 335 -1.86 3.42 0.75
C ILE A 335 -2.66 2.23 1.26
N ALA A 336 -1.94 1.15 1.56
CA ALA A 336 -2.47 0.01 2.29
C ALA A 336 -2.03 0.06 3.75
N THR A 337 -2.99 -0.19 4.65
CA THR A 337 -2.77 -0.23 6.10
C THR A 337 -3.57 -1.36 6.75
N ASP A 338 -3.36 -1.58 8.04
CA ASP A 338 -4.19 -2.48 8.84
C ASP A 338 -5.59 -1.86 9.10
N LYS A 339 -6.59 -2.30 8.35
CA LYS A 339 -7.96 -1.77 8.46
C LYS A 339 -8.67 -2.09 9.77
N SER A 340 -8.11 -2.94 10.61
CA SER A 340 -8.60 -3.14 11.97
C SER A 340 -8.18 -2.00 12.92
N LEU A 341 -7.14 -1.24 12.52
CA LEU A 341 -6.51 -0.19 13.33
C LEU A 341 -6.65 1.21 12.71
N MET A 342 -6.53 1.32 11.39
CA MET A 342 -6.54 2.59 10.67
C MET A 342 -7.90 2.87 10.06
N PRO A 343 -8.35 4.15 9.97
CA PRO A 343 -9.68 4.51 9.49
C PRO A 343 -9.76 4.42 7.96
N PRO A 344 -10.55 3.47 7.41
CA PRO A 344 -10.61 3.26 5.97
C PRO A 344 -11.12 4.49 5.20
N GLY A 345 -10.45 4.83 4.12
CA GLY A 345 -10.79 5.96 3.27
C GLY A 345 -10.32 7.32 3.80
N ALA A 346 -9.67 7.38 4.95
CA ALA A 346 -9.22 8.64 5.53
C ALA A 346 -7.98 9.21 4.83
N LEU A 347 -7.81 10.54 4.96
CA LEU A 347 -6.61 11.24 4.53
C LEU A 347 -5.49 11.00 5.54
N ALA A 348 -4.28 10.74 5.04
CA ALA A 348 -3.07 10.68 5.82
C ALA A 348 -1.98 11.58 5.22
N LEU A 349 -1.09 12.07 6.07
CA LEU A 349 0.16 12.71 5.68
C LEU A 349 1.30 11.77 6.06
N ILE A 350 2.01 11.25 5.06
CA ILE A 350 3.19 10.42 5.27
C ILE A 350 4.46 11.24 5.02
N ARG A 351 5.52 10.91 5.74
CA ARG A 351 6.86 11.47 5.52
C ARG A 351 7.89 10.36 5.64
N GLY A 352 8.75 10.24 4.64
CA GLY A 352 9.76 9.18 4.61
C GLY A 352 10.87 9.48 3.63
N HIS A 353 11.90 8.61 3.66
CA HIS A 353 12.97 8.60 2.66
C HIS A 353 12.56 7.68 1.50
N PHE A 354 12.27 8.26 0.35
CA PHE A 354 11.85 7.52 -0.83
C PHE A 354 12.96 7.52 -1.88
N PRO A 355 13.10 6.43 -2.66
CA PRO A 355 14.03 6.35 -3.77
C PRO A 355 13.48 7.08 -5.00
N PHE A 356 14.31 7.87 -5.63
CA PHE A 356 14.03 8.53 -6.90
C PHE A 356 15.15 8.20 -7.89
N ALA A 357 14.76 7.84 -9.11
CA ALA A 357 15.72 7.67 -10.19
C ALA A 357 16.34 9.03 -10.56
N THR A 358 17.64 9.08 -10.69
CA THR A 358 18.36 10.22 -11.26
C THR A 358 18.42 10.10 -12.79
N ASP A 359 18.81 11.16 -13.47
CA ASP A 359 19.01 11.16 -14.93
C ASP A 359 20.07 10.12 -15.37
N SER A 360 21.03 9.78 -14.49
CA SER A 360 22.02 8.72 -14.72
C SER A 360 21.46 7.30 -14.50
N GLY A 361 20.22 7.16 -14.02
CA GLY A 361 19.60 5.87 -13.70
C GLY A 361 19.92 5.35 -12.29
N ASP A 362 20.74 6.06 -11.52
CA ASP A 362 21.01 5.73 -10.13
C ASP A 362 19.81 6.08 -9.23
N MET A 363 19.71 5.39 -8.10
CA MET A 363 18.66 5.66 -7.12
C MET A 363 19.19 6.57 -6.00
N LYS A 364 18.62 7.76 -5.88
CA LYS A 364 18.86 8.66 -4.74
C LYS A 364 17.67 8.70 -3.81
N HIS A 365 17.93 8.65 -2.49
CA HIS A 365 16.90 8.79 -1.48
C HIS A 365 16.77 10.25 -1.06
N ARG A 366 15.52 10.74 -1.05
CA ARG A 366 15.20 12.06 -0.48
C ARG A 366 14.02 11.96 0.47
N THR A 367 14.02 12.81 1.50
CA THR A 367 12.86 12.94 2.39
C THR A 367 11.78 13.70 1.65
N VAL A 368 10.58 13.14 1.61
CA VAL A 368 9.41 13.78 1.04
C VAL A 368 8.21 13.59 1.95
N SER A 369 7.27 14.53 1.88
CA SER A 369 5.95 14.42 2.49
C SER A 369 4.91 14.20 1.39
N ARG A 370 3.87 13.38 1.68
CA ARG A 370 2.79 13.07 0.73
C ARG A 370 1.44 13.01 1.44
N TYR A 371 0.46 13.68 0.89
CA TYR A 371 -0.94 13.45 1.23
C TYR A 371 -1.45 12.23 0.47
N VAL A 372 -1.92 11.24 1.20
CA VAL A 372 -2.36 9.95 0.66
C VAL A 372 -3.70 9.53 1.28
N LEU A 373 -4.39 8.63 0.63
CA LEU A 373 -5.68 8.09 1.08
C LEU A 373 -5.53 6.64 1.51
N ASP A 374 -6.10 6.28 2.64
CA ASP A 374 -6.08 4.92 3.19
C ASP A 374 -7.13 4.04 2.50
N GLN A 375 -6.80 3.53 1.31
CA GLN A 375 -7.74 2.90 0.39
C GLN A 375 -7.55 1.40 0.20
N ASP A 376 -6.44 0.85 0.73
CA ASP A 376 -6.13 -0.56 0.53
C ASP A 376 -5.66 -1.26 1.82
N ALA A 377 -5.60 -2.60 1.76
CA ALA A 377 -5.10 -3.48 2.81
C ALA A 377 -4.34 -4.65 2.19
N GLY A 378 -3.39 -5.20 2.91
CA GLY A 378 -2.68 -6.41 2.49
C GLY A 378 -2.62 -7.44 3.61
N GLY A 379 -2.48 -8.73 3.26
CA GLY A 379 -2.34 -9.83 4.20
C GLY A 379 -1.17 -9.62 5.17
N ALA A 380 -0.05 -9.12 4.64
CA ALA A 380 1.16 -8.81 5.40
C ALA A 380 1.18 -7.41 6.03
N ILE A 381 0.20 -6.54 5.74
CA ILE A 381 0.14 -5.16 6.25
C ILE A 381 -0.64 -5.14 7.55
N LYS A 382 0.06 -5.46 8.64
CA LYS A 382 -0.48 -5.56 9.99
C LYS A 382 0.23 -4.61 10.93
N THR A 383 -0.44 -4.24 12.02
CA THR A 383 0.01 -3.30 13.06
C THR A 383 -0.12 -1.82 12.68
N ALA A 384 -0.06 -0.97 13.69
CA ALA A 384 -0.08 0.49 13.49
C ALA A 384 1.21 1.01 12.84
N GLY A 385 2.28 0.23 12.83
CA GLY A 385 3.61 0.63 12.32
C GLY A 385 3.94 0.05 10.95
N ARG A 386 2.95 -0.32 10.14
CA ARG A 386 3.15 -0.85 8.78
C ARG A 386 2.28 -0.11 7.76
N VAL A 387 2.91 0.40 6.72
CA VAL A 387 2.25 1.06 5.59
C VAL A 387 2.88 0.54 4.29
N ASP A 388 2.03 0.21 3.32
CA ASP A 388 2.46 -0.09 1.95
C ASP A 388 2.00 1.04 1.02
N TYR A 389 2.95 1.62 0.24
CA TYR A 389 2.78 2.85 -0.52
C TYR A 389 2.88 2.64 -2.04
#